data_013b937063cf495da0ea8401e9e800f8
#
_entry.id   013b937063cf495da0ea8401e9e800f8
#
_cell.length_a   1.000
_cell.length_b   1.000
_cell.length_c   1.000
_cell.angle_alpha   90.00
_cell.angle_beta   90.00
_cell.angle_gamma   90.00
#
_symmetry.space_group_name_H-M   'P 1'
#
loop_
_entity.id
_entity.type
_entity.pdbx_description
1 polymer ?
#
loop_
_entity_poly.entity_id
_entity_poly.type
_entity_poly.pdbx_seq_one_letter_code
_entity_poly.pdbx_strand_id
1 'polypeptide(L)'
;LKGKPCQPYSADMKVKIGSKYFYPDVLVDCTDLADDQYFTDSPTIIVEVLSKSTKQIDKTIKFNTYIQILSLQEYLLVEQDTAEVEVLRRRTNWKAEHYFLGDEIKLDSIDLSIKVADIYDRVKNTDVLEWLEKQAQQTLIEQE
;
A
#
# COMPACT_ATOMS: atom_id res chain seq x y z
N LEU A 1 -1.04 9.54 -9.71
CA LEU A 1 -0.21 10.70 -9.32
C LEU A 1 0.16 11.62 -10.48
N LYS A 2 -0.50 11.46 -11.61
CA LYS A 2 -0.26 12.28 -12.79
C LYS A 2 -0.42 13.76 -12.45
N GLY A 3 0.60 14.57 -12.79
CA GLY A 3 0.59 16.01 -12.49
C GLY A 3 1.00 16.37 -11.06
N LYS A 4 1.31 15.39 -10.22
CA LYS A 4 1.78 15.63 -8.85
C LYS A 4 3.30 15.43 -8.76
N PRO A 5 3.98 16.06 -7.78
CA PRO A 5 5.44 15.91 -7.65
C PRO A 5 5.87 14.52 -7.20
N CYS A 6 4.95 13.74 -6.61
CA CYS A 6 5.26 12.40 -6.11
C CYS A 6 5.02 11.37 -7.19
N GLN A 7 5.88 10.35 -7.28
CA GLN A 7 5.81 9.30 -8.28
C GLN A 7 5.81 7.92 -7.64
N PRO A 8 4.98 6.98 -8.15
CA PRO A 8 5.02 5.60 -7.71
C PRO A 8 6.10 4.82 -8.45
N TYR A 9 6.70 3.85 -7.76
CA TYR A 9 7.70 2.95 -8.30
C TYR A 9 7.38 1.52 -7.87
N SER A 10 7.57 0.57 -8.77
CA SER A 10 7.34 -0.84 -8.48
C SER A 10 8.59 -1.50 -7.90
N ALA A 11 8.60 -2.83 -7.81
CA ALA A 11 9.65 -3.63 -7.17
C ALA A 11 11.07 -3.42 -7.71
N ASP A 12 11.25 -2.74 -8.83
CA ASP A 12 12.57 -2.43 -9.39
C ASP A 12 13.28 -1.30 -8.62
N MET A 13 12.55 -0.51 -7.85
CA MET A 13 13.12 0.57 -7.05
C MET A 13 13.41 0.06 -5.64
N LYS A 14 14.69 0.10 -5.26
CA LYS A 14 15.14 -0.31 -3.93
C LYS A 14 15.04 0.82 -2.93
N VAL A 15 14.89 0.47 -1.65
CA VAL A 15 15.04 1.41 -0.55
C VAL A 15 16.38 1.13 0.13
N LYS A 16 17.21 2.17 0.25
CA LYS A 16 18.49 2.08 0.94
C LYS A 16 18.34 2.59 2.37
N ILE A 17 18.69 1.74 3.34
CA ILE A 17 18.67 2.08 4.77
C ILE A 17 20.03 1.71 5.34
N GLY A 18 20.87 2.73 5.63
CA GLY A 18 22.26 2.50 6.01
C GLY A 18 23.01 1.81 4.88
N SER A 19 23.58 0.63 5.15
CA SER A 19 24.29 -0.17 4.14
C SER A 19 23.40 -1.27 3.54
N LYS A 20 22.13 -1.33 3.92
CA LYS A 20 21.22 -2.39 3.47
C LYS A 20 20.25 -1.88 2.42
N TYR A 21 19.81 -2.80 1.55
CA TYR A 21 18.80 -2.53 0.53
C TYR A 21 17.60 -3.42 0.75
N PHE A 22 16.41 -2.83 0.59
CA PHE A 22 15.13 -3.52 0.69
C PHE A 22 14.36 -3.34 -0.62
N TYR A 23 13.47 -4.27 -0.91
CA TYR A 23 12.73 -4.32 -2.17
C TYR A 23 11.23 -4.31 -1.89
N PRO A 24 10.62 -3.14 -1.57
CA PRO A 24 9.17 -3.09 -1.39
C PRO A 24 8.46 -3.36 -2.70
N ASP A 25 7.23 -3.87 -2.63
CA ASP A 25 6.44 -4.12 -3.82
C ASP A 25 6.09 -2.83 -4.56
N VAL A 26 5.76 -1.79 -3.81
CA VAL A 26 5.51 -0.44 -4.36
C VAL A 26 6.04 0.58 -3.36
N LEU A 27 6.60 1.66 -3.87
CA LEU A 27 6.91 2.84 -3.06
C LEU A 27 6.49 4.09 -3.79
N VAL A 28 6.24 5.15 -3.04
CA VAL A 28 6.01 6.48 -3.58
C VAL A 28 7.11 7.39 -3.06
N ASP A 29 7.76 8.11 -3.96
CA ASP A 29 8.83 9.03 -3.64
C ASP A 29 8.47 10.41 -4.16
N CYS A 30 8.59 11.42 -3.31
CA CYS A 30 8.27 12.81 -3.63
C CYS A 30 9.53 13.63 -3.89
N THR A 31 10.69 13.01 -3.93
CA THR A 31 11.94 13.65 -4.35
C THR A 31 12.11 13.47 -5.86
N ASP A 32 12.95 14.31 -6.46
CA ASP A 32 13.18 14.26 -7.90
C ASP A 32 14.28 13.26 -8.21
N LEU A 33 13.90 11.99 -8.43
CA LEU A 33 14.85 10.92 -8.74
C LEU A 33 15.24 10.97 -10.22
N ALA A 34 16.53 10.71 -10.49
CA ALA A 34 17.01 10.62 -11.87
C ALA A 34 16.41 9.41 -12.58
N ASP A 35 16.25 9.50 -13.91
CA ASP A 35 15.62 8.43 -14.72
C ASP A 35 16.35 7.09 -14.61
N ASP A 36 17.66 7.10 -14.41
CA ASP A 36 18.49 5.90 -14.27
C ASP A 36 18.69 5.47 -12.82
N GLN A 37 18.09 6.18 -11.87
CA GLN A 37 18.20 5.86 -10.45
C GLN A 37 17.27 4.69 -10.09
N TYR A 38 17.81 3.68 -9.42
CA TYR A 38 17.07 2.48 -9.04
C TYR A 38 17.08 2.23 -7.54
N PHE A 39 17.45 3.23 -6.75
CA PHE A 39 17.29 3.19 -5.29
C PHE A 39 16.92 4.57 -4.77
N THR A 40 16.30 4.60 -3.60
CA THR A 40 16.02 5.83 -2.85
C THR A 40 16.28 5.60 -1.37
N ASP A 41 16.68 6.63 -0.67
CA ASP A 41 16.77 6.63 0.79
C ASP A 41 15.65 7.46 1.43
N SER A 42 14.72 7.97 0.63
CA SER A 42 13.72 8.95 1.07
C SER A 42 12.29 8.63 0.58
N PRO A 43 11.81 7.36 0.69
CA PRO A 43 10.45 7.07 0.28
C PRO A 43 9.45 7.77 1.21
N THR A 44 8.33 8.19 0.62
CA THR A 44 7.23 8.81 1.36
C THR A 44 6.20 7.76 1.79
N ILE A 45 5.92 6.80 0.92
CA ILE A 45 4.98 5.70 1.18
C ILE A 45 5.64 4.40 0.74
N ILE A 46 5.47 3.36 1.54
CA ILE A 46 5.87 1.99 1.18
C ILE A 46 4.65 1.10 1.24
N VAL A 47 4.48 0.25 0.23
CA VAL A 47 3.41 -0.75 0.17
C VAL A 47 4.03 -2.13 0.03
N GLU A 48 3.62 -3.04 0.90
CA GLU A 48 4.02 -4.45 0.85
C GLU A 48 2.79 -5.33 0.68
N VAL A 49 2.86 -6.30 -0.22
CA VAL A 49 1.82 -7.30 -0.40
C VAL A 49 2.18 -8.51 0.45
N LEU A 50 1.28 -8.94 1.32
CA LEU A 50 1.52 -10.00 2.27
C LEU A 50 0.87 -11.31 1.82
N SER A 51 1.65 -12.39 1.81
CA SER A 51 1.13 -13.75 1.73
C SER A 51 1.25 -14.40 3.11
N LYS A 52 0.65 -15.58 3.27
CA LYS A 52 0.75 -16.32 4.54
C LYS A 52 2.20 -16.63 4.93
N SER A 53 3.06 -16.84 3.93
CA SER A 53 4.46 -17.19 4.16
C SER A 53 5.34 -16.00 4.53
N THR A 54 4.97 -14.77 4.12
CA THR A 54 5.80 -13.58 4.33
C THR A 54 5.26 -12.63 5.39
N LYS A 55 4.02 -12.83 5.82
CA LYS A 55 3.28 -11.91 6.69
C LYS A 55 4.05 -11.56 7.98
N GLN A 56 4.59 -12.55 8.66
CA GLN A 56 5.27 -12.34 9.94
C GLN A 56 6.54 -11.50 9.77
N ILE A 57 7.31 -11.77 8.72
CA ILE A 57 8.55 -11.04 8.44
C ILE A 57 8.24 -9.59 8.12
N ASP A 58 7.25 -9.33 7.26
CA ASP A 58 6.89 -7.98 6.87
C ASP A 58 6.33 -7.19 8.05
N LYS A 59 5.52 -7.82 8.89
CA LYS A 59 4.91 -7.12 10.03
C LYS A 59 5.88 -6.81 11.17
N THR A 60 6.96 -7.56 11.33
CA THR A 60 7.87 -7.37 12.46
C THR A 60 9.22 -6.78 12.06
N ILE A 61 9.96 -7.46 11.21
CA ILE A 61 11.33 -7.06 10.88
C ILE A 61 11.35 -5.84 9.98
N LYS A 62 10.61 -5.88 8.88
CA LYS A 62 10.58 -4.76 7.92
C LYS A 62 9.94 -3.52 8.52
N PHE A 63 8.86 -3.68 9.29
CA PHE A 63 8.20 -2.56 9.96
C PHE A 63 9.19 -1.78 10.82
N ASN A 64 9.90 -2.47 11.72
CA ASN A 64 10.85 -1.82 12.63
C ASN A 64 11.99 -1.12 11.88
N THR A 65 12.34 -1.61 10.70
CA THR A 65 13.38 -1.03 9.88
C THR A 65 12.87 0.20 9.12
N TYR A 66 11.71 0.06 8.48
CA TYR A 66 11.16 1.14 7.63
C TYR A 66 10.76 2.38 8.43
N ILE A 67 10.24 2.23 9.65
CA ILE A 67 9.82 3.39 10.46
C ILE A 67 10.99 4.29 10.89
N GLN A 68 12.22 3.82 10.76
CA GLN A 68 13.41 4.63 11.00
C GLN A 68 13.69 5.63 9.88
N ILE A 69 13.07 5.45 8.71
CA ILE A 69 13.22 6.36 7.59
C ILE A 69 12.42 7.63 7.88
N LEU A 70 13.10 8.76 8.02
CA LEU A 70 12.47 10.02 8.44
C LEU A 70 11.44 10.53 7.42
N SER A 71 11.64 10.27 6.13
CA SER A 71 10.71 10.70 5.08
C SER A 71 9.42 9.89 5.03
N LEU A 72 9.44 8.65 5.57
CA LEU A 72 8.29 7.74 5.47
C LEU A 72 7.12 8.25 6.28
N GLN A 73 5.99 8.46 5.64
CA GLN A 73 4.76 8.95 6.26
C GLN A 73 3.71 7.87 6.43
N GLU A 74 3.63 6.94 5.49
CA GLU A 74 2.60 5.92 5.49
C GLU A 74 3.17 4.59 5.02
N TYR A 75 2.76 3.53 5.71
CA TYR A 75 3.18 2.16 5.41
C TYR A 75 1.92 1.31 5.27
N LEU A 76 1.72 0.71 4.09
CA LEU A 76 0.53 -0.07 3.77
C LEU A 76 0.88 -1.54 3.63
N LEU A 77 0.11 -2.38 4.28
CA LEU A 77 0.22 -3.83 4.20
C LEU A 77 -1.05 -4.36 3.55
N VAL A 78 -0.92 -4.89 2.34
CA VAL A 78 -2.04 -5.38 1.53
C VAL A 78 -2.07 -6.90 1.62
N GLU A 79 -3.12 -7.45 2.23
CA GLU A 79 -3.28 -8.90 2.34
C GLU A 79 -3.60 -9.49 0.97
N GLN A 80 -2.95 -10.59 0.62
CA GLN A 80 -3.19 -11.27 -0.64
C GLN A 80 -4.38 -12.24 -0.56
N ASP A 81 -4.50 -12.93 0.55
CA ASP A 81 -5.50 -14.00 0.72
C ASP A 81 -6.87 -13.50 1.18
N THR A 82 -6.91 -12.30 1.72
CA THR A 82 -8.14 -11.62 2.13
C THR A 82 -8.15 -10.21 1.56
N ALA A 83 -9.30 -9.55 1.57
CA ALA A 83 -9.42 -8.17 1.08
C ALA A 83 -9.32 -7.20 2.26
N GLU A 84 -8.14 -7.08 2.82
CA GLU A 84 -7.85 -6.22 3.96
C GLU A 84 -6.55 -5.48 3.73
N VAL A 85 -6.58 -4.18 4.01
CA VAL A 85 -5.39 -3.31 3.96
C VAL A 85 -5.17 -2.71 5.34
N GLU A 86 -3.97 -2.89 5.87
CA GLU A 86 -3.56 -2.28 7.12
C GLU A 86 -2.72 -1.05 6.79
N VAL A 87 -3.06 0.09 7.38
CA VAL A 87 -2.37 1.35 7.16
C VAL A 87 -1.77 1.83 8.48
N LEU A 88 -0.48 2.10 8.47
CA LEU A 88 0.25 2.61 9.61
C LEU A 88 0.81 3.98 9.22
N ARG A 89 0.51 5.01 10.03
CA ARG A 89 0.84 6.40 9.72
C ARG A 89 1.76 7.00 10.77
N ARG A 90 2.73 7.77 10.33
CA ARG A 90 3.62 8.49 11.25
C ARG A 90 2.83 9.43 12.16
N ARG A 91 1.86 10.16 11.61
CA ARG A 91 1.08 11.15 12.38
C ARG A 91 0.25 10.54 13.51
N THR A 92 -0.03 9.24 13.45
CA THR A 92 -0.74 8.51 14.51
C THR A 92 0.17 7.56 15.26
N ASN A 93 1.47 7.84 15.23
CA ASN A 93 2.51 7.05 15.89
C ASN A 93 2.48 5.58 15.47
N TRP A 94 2.24 5.35 14.17
CA TRP A 94 2.23 4.02 13.53
C TRP A 94 1.15 3.08 14.07
N LYS A 95 0.08 3.63 14.61
CA LYS A 95 -1.06 2.84 15.07
C LYS A 95 -1.76 2.23 13.85
N ALA A 96 -2.04 0.93 13.92
CA ALA A 96 -2.66 0.21 12.81
C ALA A 96 -4.11 0.63 12.59
N GLU A 97 -4.46 0.93 11.34
CA GLU A 97 -5.82 1.14 10.90
C GLU A 97 -6.13 0.09 9.84
N HIS A 98 -7.33 -0.50 9.89
CA HIS A 98 -7.72 -1.58 8.99
C HIS A 98 -8.84 -1.11 8.06
N TYR A 99 -8.67 -1.41 6.77
CA TYR A 99 -9.63 -1.04 5.73
C TYR A 99 -10.05 -2.28 4.96
N PHE A 100 -11.31 -2.31 4.56
CA PHE A 100 -11.92 -3.45 3.90
C PHE A 100 -12.60 -3.02 2.60
N LEU A 101 -13.09 -3.99 1.82
CA LEU A 101 -13.86 -3.68 0.61
C LEU A 101 -15.06 -2.78 0.96
N GLY A 102 -15.24 -1.74 0.16
CA GLY A 102 -16.21 -0.69 0.43
C GLY A 102 -15.60 0.54 1.10
N ASP A 103 -14.41 0.41 1.67
CA ASP A 103 -13.72 1.53 2.31
C ASP A 103 -12.85 2.30 1.33
N GLU A 104 -12.54 3.53 1.71
CA GLU A 104 -11.64 4.41 0.98
C GLU A 104 -10.50 4.82 1.90
N ILE A 105 -9.27 4.74 1.40
CA ILE A 105 -8.06 5.06 2.16
C ILE A 105 -7.56 6.42 1.70
N LYS A 106 -7.44 7.36 2.63
CA LYS A 106 -6.83 8.66 2.36
C LYS A 106 -5.32 8.55 2.58
N LEU A 107 -4.55 8.81 1.54
CA LEU A 107 -3.09 8.91 1.63
C LEU A 107 -2.76 10.39 1.83
N ASP A 108 -2.66 10.80 3.10
CA ASP A 108 -2.52 12.22 3.47
C ASP A 108 -1.28 12.86 2.91
N SER A 109 -0.17 12.12 2.85
CA SER A 109 1.12 12.64 2.42
C SER A 109 1.14 13.08 0.96
N ILE A 110 0.27 12.52 0.12
CA ILE A 110 0.20 12.83 -1.30
C ILE A 110 -1.18 13.36 -1.72
N ASP A 111 -2.05 13.60 -0.76
CA ASP A 111 -3.41 14.12 -0.98
C ASP A 111 -4.18 13.32 -2.04
N LEU A 112 -4.23 12.01 -1.84
CA LEU A 112 -4.87 11.07 -2.75
C LEU A 112 -5.72 10.10 -1.96
N SER A 113 -6.93 9.80 -2.46
CA SER A 113 -7.79 8.76 -1.89
C SER A 113 -7.86 7.57 -2.83
N ILE A 114 -7.75 6.36 -2.25
CA ILE A 114 -7.79 5.11 -3.00
C ILE A 114 -8.88 4.22 -2.43
N LYS A 115 -9.72 3.66 -3.29
CA LYS A 115 -10.70 2.68 -2.86
C LYS A 115 -10.05 1.32 -2.69
N VAL A 116 -10.37 0.62 -1.60
CA VAL A 116 -9.86 -0.74 -1.38
C VAL A 116 -10.25 -1.65 -2.56
N ALA A 117 -11.46 -1.48 -3.10
CA ALA A 117 -11.92 -2.23 -4.27
C ALA A 117 -10.99 -2.07 -5.49
N ASP A 118 -10.40 -0.88 -5.67
CA ASP A 118 -9.46 -0.64 -6.78
C ASP A 118 -8.12 -1.34 -6.56
N ILE A 119 -7.67 -1.44 -5.30
CA ILE A 119 -6.45 -2.18 -4.95
C ILE A 119 -6.62 -3.66 -5.32
N TYR A 120 -7.81 -4.20 -5.11
CA TYR A 120 -8.12 -5.60 -5.37
C TYR A 120 -8.74 -5.85 -6.74
N ASP A 121 -8.63 -4.91 -7.66
CA ASP A 121 -9.13 -5.10 -9.02
C ASP A 121 -8.49 -6.34 -9.64
N ARG A 122 -9.32 -7.24 -10.18
CA ARG A 122 -8.90 -8.53 -10.78
C ARG A 122 -8.29 -9.55 -9.80
N VAL A 123 -8.28 -9.28 -8.51
CA VAL A 123 -7.88 -10.27 -7.51
C VAL A 123 -9.08 -11.19 -7.23
N LYS A 124 -8.84 -12.50 -7.13
CA LYS A 124 -9.89 -13.51 -7.01
C LYS A 124 -9.79 -14.27 -5.68
N ASN A 125 -9.64 -13.56 -4.56
CA ASN A 125 -9.77 -14.21 -3.26
C ASN A 125 -11.26 -14.30 -2.87
N THR A 126 -11.56 -15.08 -1.84
CA THR A 126 -12.94 -15.33 -1.39
C THR A 126 -13.68 -14.03 -1.06
N ASP A 127 -13.03 -13.12 -0.35
CA ASP A 127 -13.62 -11.85 0.05
C ASP A 127 -14.04 -11.01 -1.17
N VAL A 128 -13.17 -10.92 -2.17
CA VAL A 128 -13.44 -10.17 -3.40
C VAL A 128 -14.59 -10.79 -4.17
N LEU A 129 -14.60 -12.12 -4.32
CA LEU A 129 -15.66 -12.81 -5.04
C LEU A 129 -17.01 -12.62 -4.36
N GLU A 130 -17.08 -12.72 -3.04
CA GLU A 130 -18.30 -12.47 -2.28
C GLU A 130 -18.79 -11.04 -2.42
N TRP A 131 -17.88 -10.07 -2.37
CA TRP A 131 -18.20 -8.65 -2.53
C TRP A 131 -18.76 -8.35 -3.92
N LEU A 132 -18.16 -8.91 -4.98
CA LEU A 132 -18.61 -8.75 -6.36
C LEU A 132 -20.02 -9.35 -6.54
N GLU A 133 -20.28 -10.50 -5.93
CA GLU A 133 -21.59 -11.13 -5.97
C GLU A 133 -22.66 -10.24 -5.33
N LYS A 134 -22.37 -9.67 -4.16
CA LYS A 134 -23.26 -8.74 -3.48
C LYS A 134 -23.53 -7.48 -4.30
N GLN A 135 -22.52 -6.95 -4.97
CA GLN A 135 -22.67 -5.78 -5.84
C GLN A 135 -23.56 -6.10 -7.04
N ALA A 136 -23.41 -7.28 -7.64
CA ALA A 136 -24.25 -7.71 -8.76
C ALA A 136 -25.71 -7.87 -8.34
N GLN A 137 -25.97 -8.44 -7.18
CA GLN A 137 -27.32 -8.59 -6.63
C GLN A 137 -27.96 -7.23 -6.34
N GLN A 138 -27.19 -6.29 -5.78
CA GLN A 138 -27.68 -4.94 -5.50
C GLN A 138 -28.07 -4.22 -6.80
N THR A 139 -27.27 -4.35 -7.84
CA THR A 139 -27.55 -3.76 -9.14
C THR A 139 -28.85 -4.31 -9.72
N LEU A 140 -29.08 -5.62 -9.63
CA LEU A 140 -30.32 -6.24 -10.10
C LEU A 140 -31.55 -5.72 -9.34
N ILE A 141 -31.45 -5.56 -8.03
CA ILE A 141 -32.53 -5.02 -7.19
C ILE A 141 -32.85 -3.58 -7.61
N GLU A 142 -31.84 -2.76 -7.84
CA GLU A 142 -32.02 -1.36 -8.23
C GLU A 142 -32.65 -1.20 -9.62
N GLN A 143 -32.51 -2.21 -10.50
CA GLN A 143 -33.09 -2.18 -11.84
C GLN A 143 -34.57 -2.61 -11.87
N GLU A 144 -35.06 -3.20 -10.81
CA GLU A 144 -36.49 -3.56 -10.68
C GLU A 144 -37.31 -2.35 -10.25
#